data_d6e3fc6254b625a2c5359ea3bd701e7a
#
_entry.id   d6e3fc6254b625a2c5359ea3bd701e7a
#
_cell.length_a   1.000
_cell.length_b   1.000
_cell.length_c   1.000
_cell.angle_alpha   90.00
_cell.angle_beta   90.00
_cell.angle_gamma   90.00
#
_symmetry.space_group_name_H-M   'P 1'
#
loop_
_entity.id
_entity.type
_entity.pdbx_description
1 polymer ?
#
loop_
_entity_poly.entity_id
_entity_poly.type
_entity_poly.pdbx_seq_one_letter_code
_entity_poly.pdbx_strand_id
1 'polypeptide(L)'
;MHYEFKTSFDRRFKKLPSSRQEKVYQSIDTLMKYIDGETEQPTGLGLKNWHADYWEIRAGIRDRILFELADKITFLFVGNHDEIKKFMRSR
;
A
#
# COMPACT_ATOMS: atom_id res chain seq x y z
N MET A 1 -11.77 9.55 -3.97
CA MET A 1 -10.44 10.00 -4.43
C MET A 1 -9.94 9.11 -5.54
N HIS A 2 -9.27 9.68 -6.53
CA HIS A 2 -8.68 8.91 -7.63
C HIS A 2 -7.44 8.13 -7.16
N TYR A 3 -7.22 6.98 -7.77
CA TYR A 3 -6.02 6.18 -7.48
C TYR A 3 -5.50 5.51 -8.74
N GLU A 4 -4.22 5.16 -8.73
CA GLU A 4 -3.59 4.43 -9.82
C GLU A 4 -2.52 3.48 -9.27
N PHE A 5 -2.15 2.51 -10.09
CA PHE A 5 -1.10 1.53 -9.77
C PHE A 5 0.07 1.73 -10.72
N LYS A 6 1.26 1.89 -10.17
CA LYS A 6 2.48 1.97 -10.98
C LYS A 6 2.93 0.58 -11.41
N THR A 7 3.70 0.52 -12.47
CA THR A 7 4.27 -0.73 -12.98
C THR A 7 5.07 -1.47 -11.91
N SER A 8 5.79 -0.73 -11.05
CA SER A 8 6.55 -1.33 -9.94
C SER A 8 5.66 -2.07 -8.96
N PHE A 9 4.44 -1.56 -8.70
CA PHE A 9 3.44 -2.26 -7.89
C PHE A 9 2.97 -3.53 -8.62
N ASP A 10 2.57 -3.38 -9.88
CA ASP A 10 2.02 -4.49 -10.66
C ASP A 10 2.98 -5.67 -10.75
N ARG A 11 4.27 -5.41 -10.97
CA ARG A 11 5.30 -6.45 -11.05
C ARG A 11 5.38 -7.28 -9.76
N ARG A 12 5.36 -6.60 -8.62
CA ARG A 12 5.42 -7.28 -7.33
C ARG A 12 4.14 -8.03 -7.04
N PHE A 13 3.00 -7.40 -7.32
CA PHE A 13 1.69 -7.98 -7.07
C PHE A 13 1.50 -9.30 -7.83
N LYS A 14 1.89 -9.34 -9.11
CA LYS A 14 1.75 -10.54 -9.95
C LYS A 14 2.49 -11.75 -9.41
N LYS A 15 3.57 -11.53 -8.66
CA LYS A 15 4.39 -12.59 -8.10
C LYS A 15 3.85 -13.17 -6.81
N LEU A 16 2.86 -12.52 -6.21
CA LEU A 16 2.29 -12.97 -4.95
C LEU A 16 1.34 -14.15 -5.17
N PRO A 17 1.33 -15.14 -4.26
CA PRO A 17 0.30 -16.19 -4.26
C PRO A 17 -1.08 -15.56 -4.11
N SER A 18 -2.12 -16.27 -4.58
CA SER A 18 -3.50 -15.79 -4.56
C SER A 18 -3.97 -15.30 -3.20
N SER A 19 -3.62 -16.02 -2.13
CA SER A 19 -4.02 -15.66 -0.77
C SER A 19 -3.42 -14.33 -0.33
N ARG A 20 -2.19 -14.05 -0.74
CA ARG A 20 -1.54 -12.78 -0.42
C ARG A 20 -2.05 -11.64 -1.29
N GLN A 21 -2.38 -11.92 -2.56
CA GLN A 21 -3.03 -10.94 -3.43
C GLN A 21 -4.37 -10.50 -2.84
N GLU A 22 -5.14 -11.46 -2.31
CA GLU A 22 -6.42 -11.18 -1.68
C GLU A 22 -6.27 -10.23 -0.50
N LYS A 23 -5.27 -10.45 0.34
CA LYS A 23 -5.00 -9.57 1.48
C LYS A 23 -4.59 -8.16 1.04
N VAL A 24 -3.86 -8.06 -0.07
CA VAL A 24 -3.49 -6.76 -0.65
C VAL A 24 -4.76 -6.02 -1.08
N TYR A 25 -5.66 -6.68 -1.80
CA TYR A 25 -6.93 -6.06 -2.21
C TYR A 25 -7.77 -5.62 -1.02
N GLN A 26 -7.87 -6.46 0.01
CA GLN A 26 -8.64 -6.11 1.21
C GLN A 26 -8.06 -4.88 1.91
N SER A 27 -6.75 -4.79 2.01
CA SER A 27 -6.09 -3.65 2.66
C SER A 27 -6.29 -2.36 1.85
N ILE A 28 -6.20 -2.45 0.53
CA ILE A 28 -6.45 -1.30 -0.34
C ILE A 28 -7.89 -0.83 -0.22
N ASP A 29 -8.84 -1.75 -0.23
CA ASP A 29 -10.27 -1.42 -0.07
C ASP A 29 -10.51 -0.71 1.26
N THR A 30 -9.94 -1.24 2.33
CA THR A 30 -10.04 -0.66 3.67
C THR A 30 -9.46 0.76 3.71
N LEU A 31 -8.29 0.95 3.10
CA LEU A 31 -7.64 2.25 3.02
C LEU A 31 -8.51 3.25 2.27
N MET A 32 -9.06 2.84 1.12
CA MET A 32 -9.87 3.73 0.30
C MET A 32 -11.13 4.19 1.04
N LYS A 33 -11.80 3.29 1.74
CA LYS A 33 -12.97 3.62 2.54
C LYS A 33 -12.63 4.61 3.66
N TYR A 34 -11.49 4.43 4.30
CA TYR A 34 -11.02 5.33 5.33
C TYR A 34 -10.72 6.73 4.76
N ILE A 35 -10.01 6.80 3.64
CA ILE A 35 -9.65 8.09 3.02
C ILE A 35 -10.89 8.82 2.53
N ASP A 36 -11.88 8.09 2.00
CA ASP A 36 -13.13 8.69 1.54
C ASP A 36 -14.10 9.06 2.68
N GLY A 37 -13.68 8.85 3.93
CA GLY A 37 -14.45 9.23 5.10
C GLY A 37 -15.59 8.28 5.45
N GLU A 38 -15.64 7.10 4.85
CA GLU A 38 -16.71 6.13 5.08
C GLU A 38 -16.54 5.38 6.40
N THR A 39 -15.31 5.27 6.89
CA THR A 39 -15.00 4.55 8.13
C THR A 39 -13.98 5.34 8.95
N GLU A 40 -13.88 5.02 10.25
CA GLU A 40 -12.78 5.49 11.09
C GLU A 40 -11.51 4.69 10.74
N GLN A 41 -10.35 5.18 11.18
CA GLN A 41 -9.09 4.48 10.90
C GLN A 41 -9.16 3.04 11.45
N PRO A 42 -9.05 2.03 10.59
CA PRO A 42 -9.19 0.63 11.02
C PRO A 42 -8.02 0.18 11.88
N THR A 43 -8.34 -0.61 12.89
CA THR A 43 -7.33 -1.30 13.69
C THR A 43 -6.61 -2.32 12.80
N GLY A 44 -5.28 -2.33 12.88
CA GLY A 44 -4.49 -3.32 12.16
C GLY A 44 -4.12 -2.95 10.73
N LEU A 45 -4.61 -1.81 10.21
CA LEU A 45 -4.21 -1.35 8.88
C LEU A 45 -2.72 -0.99 8.85
N GLY A 46 -2.16 -0.58 9.99
CA GLY A 46 -0.73 -0.28 10.10
C GLY A 46 -0.31 0.94 9.28
N LEU A 47 -1.18 1.93 9.16
CA LEU A 47 -0.90 3.15 8.41
C LEU A 47 0.28 3.88 9.04
N LYS A 48 1.32 4.12 8.24
CA LYS A 48 2.55 4.73 8.70
C LYS A 48 3.12 5.66 7.63
N ASN A 49 3.51 6.86 8.04
CA ASN A 49 4.19 7.81 7.15
C ASN A 49 5.69 7.50 7.08
N TRP A 50 6.25 7.45 5.89
CA TRP A 50 7.69 7.31 5.68
C TRP A 50 8.37 8.68 5.74
N HIS A 51 8.02 9.55 4.82
CA HIS A 51 8.38 10.96 4.80
C HIS A 51 7.58 11.63 3.67
N ALA A 52 7.40 12.93 3.75
CA ALA A 52 6.61 13.71 2.77
C ALA A 52 5.26 13.02 2.52
N ASP A 53 4.91 12.76 1.27
CA ASP A 53 3.64 12.15 0.90
C ASP A 53 3.67 10.62 0.81
N TYR A 54 4.78 9.99 1.23
CA TYR A 54 4.94 8.53 1.14
C TYR A 54 4.48 7.85 2.41
N TRP A 55 3.62 6.86 2.23
CA TRP A 55 2.98 6.11 3.31
C TRP A 55 3.00 4.63 3.02
N GLU A 56 2.80 3.83 4.06
CA GLU A 56 2.60 2.39 3.90
C GLU A 56 1.42 1.92 4.72
N ILE A 57 0.83 0.79 4.30
CA ILE A 57 -0.14 0.01 5.07
C ILE A 57 0.29 -1.44 5.07
N ARG A 58 -0.24 -2.21 6.01
CA ARG A 58 0.00 -3.65 6.06
C ARG A 58 -1.01 -4.41 5.23
N ALA A 59 -0.55 -5.51 4.63
CA ALA A 59 -1.40 -6.45 3.91
C ALA A 59 -1.11 -7.86 4.43
N GLY A 60 -1.65 -8.16 5.61
CA GLY A 60 -1.29 -9.38 6.34
C GLY A 60 -0.01 -9.18 7.13
N ILE A 61 0.61 -10.29 7.58
CA ILE A 61 1.81 -10.21 8.42
C ILE A 61 3.10 -10.06 7.61
N ARG A 62 3.08 -10.37 6.33
CA ARG A 62 4.27 -10.39 5.47
C ARG A 62 4.44 -9.15 4.62
N ASP A 63 3.34 -8.67 4.04
CA ASP A 63 3.41 -7.68 2.99
C ASP A 63 3.01 -6.30 3.48
N ARG A 64 3.65 -5.30 2.89
CA ARG A 64 3.32 -3.90 3.08
C ARG A 64 3.11 -3.28 1.71
N ILE A 65 2.25 -2.27 1.66
CA ILE A 65 1.92 -1.56 0.43
C ILE A 65 2.41 -0.13 0.59
N LEU A 66 3.30 0.27 -0.29
CA LEU A 66 3.82 1.64 -0.32
C LEU A 66 2.98 2.46 -1.28
N PHE A 67 2.54 3.62 -0.85
CA PHE A 67 1.78 4.53 -1.70
C PHE A 67 2.14 5.99 -1.44
N GLU A 68 1.87 6.81 -2.43
CA GLU A 68 2.01 8.25 -2.34
C GLU A 68 0.62 8.86 -2.25
N LEU A 69 0.42 9.74 -1.28
CA LEU A 69 -0.87 10.42 -1.07
C LEU A 69 -0.70 11.91 -1.38
N ALA A 70 -1.16 12.32 -2.56
CA ALA A 70 -1.13 13.71 -3.01
C ALA A 70 -2.51 14.04 -3.59
N ASP A 71 -2.58 14.57 -4.81
CA ASP A 71 -3.86 14.84 -5.48
C ASP A 71 -4.64 13.55 -5.72
N LYS A 72 -3.92 12.44 -5.84
CA LYS A 72 -4.47 11.11 -5.98
C LYS A 72 -3.62 10.16 -5.15
N ILE A 73 -4.07 8.92 -5.02
CA ILE A 73 -3.31 7.86 -4.36
C ILE A 73 -2.59 7.06 -5.44
N THR A 74 -1.27 6.98 -5.35
CA THR A 74 -0.46 6.21 -6.28
C THR A 74 0.18 5.04 -5.55
N PHE A 75 -0.25 3.83 -5.87
CA PHE A 75 0.33 2.62 -5.29
C PHE A 75 1.62 2.28 -6.02
N LEU A 76 2.72 2.22 -5.27
CA LEU A 76 4.07 2.17 -5.84
C LEU A 76 4.71 0.80 -5.77
N PHE A 77 4.47 0.05 -4.69
CA PHE A 77 5.23 -1.15 -4.43
C PHE A 77 4.55 -2.03 -3.39
N VAL A 78 4.75 -3.34 -3.50
CA VAL A 78 4.33 -4.32 -2.49
C VAL A 78 5.54 -5.15 -2.12
N GLY A 79 5.80 -5.30 -0.83
CA GLY A 79 6.91 -6.11 -0.36
C GLY A 79 7.02 -6.07 1.15
N ASN A 80 8.05 -6.69 1.69
CA ASN A 80 8.32 -6.61 3.13
C ASN A 80 8.98 -5.26 3.46
N HIS A 81 9.20 -5.02 4.74
CA HIS A 81 9.78 -3.76 5.21
C HIS A 81 11.12 -3.44 4.54
N ASP A 82 12.01 -4.42 4.46
CA ASP A 82 13.34 -4.21 3.88
C ASP A 82 13.29 -3.92 2.39
N GLU A 83 12.38 -4.59 1.69
CA GLU A 83 12.16 -4.38 0.26
C GLU A 83 11.62 -2.97 -0.01
N ILE A 84 10.69 -2.49 0.80
CA ILE A 84 10.17 -1.13 0.68
C ILE A 84 11.26 -0.12 0.96
N LYS A 85 12.05 -0.35 2.00
CA LYS A 85 13.17 0.52 2.36
C LYS A 85 14.18 0.65 1.21
N LYS A 86 14.51 -0.48 0.58
CA LYS A 86 15.40 -0.52 -0.58
C LYS A 86 14.80 0.23 -1.76
N PHE A 87 13.51 0.03 -2.03
CA PHE A 87 12.80 0.72 -3.10
C PHE A 87 12.85 2.24 -2.89
N MET A 88 12.60 2.69 -1.68
CA MET A 88 12.61 4.11 -1.33
C MET A 88 13.99 4.75 -1.53
N ARG A 89 15.06 4.01 -1.26
CA ARG A 89 16.43 4.52 -1.46
C ARG A 89 16.78 4.75 -2.92
N SER A 90 16.16 4.01 -3.83
CA SER A 90 16.48 4.09 -5.25
C SER A 90 15.65 5.14 -5.99
N ARG A 91 14.84 5.90 -5.28
CA ARG A 91 13.98 6.92 -5.87
C ARG A 91 14.63 8.29 -5.88
#